data_d697d9c25203524da05ebe20175f65c1
#
_entry.id   d697d9c25203524da05ebe20175f65c1
#
_cell.length_a   1.000
_cell.length_b   1.000
_cell.length_c   1.000
_cell.angle_alpha   90.00
_cell.angle_beta   90.00
_cell.angle_gamma   90.00
#
_symmetry.space_group_name_H-M   'P 1'
#
loop_
_entity.id
_entity.type
_entity.pdbx_description
1 polymer ?
#
loop_
_entity_poly.entity_id
_entity_poly.type
_entity_poly.pdbx_seq_one_letter_code
_entity_poly.pdbx_strand_id
1 'polypeptide(L)'
;MRKLSLSFGVLFLMTTLVAQSVGPKLKITPLRNNFYIYTTYNTYQNTQVPANGMYVVTKEGVVIFDTPWDTTQFQPLLDSIQARHHQTVIMAFATHWHSDKTAGLEYYRQKGIKTYTTHKTDELSKKNGAKRATFLMDKDTVFTVGGYQFETYYPGPGHTEDNIVIWFPSEKVLYGGCLIKGASDTNLGFLGDGNVKEYANTLKRLQQKYRNPQHIIVAHSDWNDLNSLKHSIEMAELLGKE
;
A
#
# COMPACT_ATOMS: atom_id res chain seq x y z
N MET A 1 74.01 0.52 38.50
CA MET A 1 73.27 0.70 37.25
C MET A 1 71.96 0.03 37.37
N ARG A 2 70.85 0.85 37.55
CA ARG A 2 69.45 0.38 37.68
C ARG A 2 68.82 0.39 36.28
N LYS A 3 68.37 -0.75 35.83
CA LYS A 3 67.64 -0.89 34.56
C LYS A 3 66.17 -0.55 34.83
N LEU A 4 65.67 0.50 34.18
CA LEU A 4 64.29 0.88 34.17
C LEU A 4 63.54 0.11 33.06
N SER A 5 62.67 -0.79 33.43
CA SER A 5 61.78 -1.51 32.47
C SER A 5 60.51 -0.68 32.28
N LEU A 6 60.34 -0.18 31.06
CA LEU A 6 59.14 0.52 30.64
C LEU A 6 58.12 -0.52 30.10
N SER A 7 57.06 -0.78 30.84
CA SER A 7 55.95 -1.62 30.38
C SER A 7 54.97 -0.77 29.59
N PHE A 8 54.85 -1.03 28.30
CA PHE A 8 53.84 -0.42 27.43
C PHE A 8 52.52 -1.23 27.56
N GLY A 9 51.56 -0.68 28.25
CA GLY A 9 50.23 -1.24 28.32
C GLY A 9 49.42 -0.85 27.05
N VAL A 10 49.11 -1.83 26.20
CA VAL A 10 48.22 -1.63 25.05
C VAL A 10 46.79 -1.68 25.53
N LEU A 11 46.14 -0.53 25.54
CA LEU A 11 44.70 -0.42 25.86
C LEU A 11 43.89 -0.83 24.61
N PHE A 12 43.29 -2.03 24.65
CA PHE A 12 42.36 -2.49 23.62
C PHE A 12 41.00 -1.83 23.84
N LEU A 13 40.67 -0.78 23.05
CA LEU A 13 39.32 -0.23 22.98
C LEU A 13 38.43 -1.22 22.21
N MET A 14 37.63 -2.01 22.93
CA MET A 14 36.52 -2.77 22.30
C MET A 14 35.37 -1.79 21.96
N THR A 15 35.28 -1.39 20.71
CA THR A 15 34.11 -0.73 20.18
C THR A 15 33.01 -1.78 19.97
N THR A 16 32.02 -1.81 20.85
CA THR A 16 30.79 -2.60 20.63
C THR A 16 29.99 -1.95 19.51
N LEU A 17 30.03 -2.53 18.31
CA LEU A 17 29.06 -2.21 17.25
C LEU A 17 27.69 -2.67 17.75
N VAL A 18 26.84 -1.74 18.16
CA VAL A 18 25.41 -1.99 18.35
C VAL A 18 24.82 -2.15 16.95
N ALA A 19 24.64 -3.38 16.50
CA ALA A 19 23.85 -3.67 15.30
C ALA A 19 22.41 -3.24 15.61
N GLN A 20 21.98 -2.11 15.07
CA GLN A 20 20.56 -1.76 15.03
C GLN A 20 19.86 -2.89 14.26
N SER A 21 18.94 -3.59 14.92
CA SER A 21 18.07 -4.56 14.26
C SER A 21 17.17 -3.79 13.28
N VAL A 22 17.58 -3.77 12.02
CA VAL A 22 16.72 -3.27 10.94
C VAL A 22 15.56 -4.24 10.86
N GLY A 23 14.37 -3.82 11.24
CA GLY A 23 13.15 -4.62 11.12
C GLY A 23 12.93 -5.10 9.67
N PRO A 24 12.07 -6.09 9.45
CA PRO A 24 11.86 -6.64 8.10
C PRO A 24 11.36 -5.55 7.16
N LYS A 25 12.09 -5.33 6.06
CA LYS A 25 11.72 -4.34 5.03
C LYS A 25 10.46 -4.73 4.26
N LEU A 26 10.15 -6.03 4.21
CA LEU A 26 8.99 -6.62 3.55
C LEU A 26 8.40 -7.71 4.46
N LYS A 27 7.10 -7.60 4.75
CA LYS A 27 6.32 -8.62 5.46
C LYS A 27 5.19 -9.08 4.55
N ILE A 28 4.97 -10.39 4.42
CA ILE A 28 3.84 -10.96 3.68
C ILE A 28 3.00 -11.78 4.65
N THR A 29 1.72 -11.41 4.77
CA THR A 29 0.75 -12.03 5.67
C THR A 29 -0.40 -12.61 4.87
N PRO A 30 -0.73 -13.90 5.02
CA PRO A 30 -1.94 -14.47 4.43
C PRO A 30 -3.19 -13.77 5.00
N LEU A 31 -4.14 -13.42 4.13
CA LEU A 31 -5.44 -12.89 4.53
C LEU A 31 -6.49 -14.02 4.58
N ARG A 32 -6.73 -14.62 3.43
CA ARG A 32 -7.62 -15.78 3.24
C ARG A 32 -7.32 -16.43 1.89
N ASN A 33 -7.46 -17.74 1.79
CA ASN A 33 -7.25 -18.48 0.54
C ASN A 33 -5.99 -17.96 -0.22
N ASN A 34 -6.19 -17.40 -1.41
CA ASN A 34 -5.14 -16.90 -2.29
C ASN A 34 -4.88 -15.39 -2.16
N PHE A 35 -5.42 -14.73 -1.12
CA PHE A 35 -5.24 -13.31 -0.84
C PHE A 35 -4.15 -13.11 0.20
N TYR A 36 -3.25 -12.17 -0.06
CA TYR A 36 -2.11 -11.85 0.79
C TYR A 36 -1.94 -10.34 0.90
N ILE A 37 -1.65 -9.89 2.11
CA ILE A 37 -1.24 -8.51 2.36
C ILE A 37 0.28 -8.48 2.44
N TYR A 38 0.90 -7.56 1.73
CA TYR A 38 2.31 -7.26 1.93
C TYR A 38 2.45 -5.87 2.54
N THR A 39 3.39 -5.73 3.45
CA THR A 39 3.70 -4.48 4.13
C THR A 39 5.16 -4.13 3.87
N THR A 40 5.40 -2.94 3.37
CA THR A 40 6.71 -2.31 3.31
C THR A 40 6.73 -1.10 4.22
N TYR A 41 7.88 -0.50 4.45
CA TYR A 41 8.02 0.61 5.37
C TYR A 41 8.81 1.73 4.69
N ASN A 42 8.37 2.97 4.90
CA ASN A 42 9.14 4.13 4.49
C ASN A 42 9.18 5.15 5.63
N THR A 43 10.17 6.02 5.60
CA THR A 43 10.28 7.10 6.59
C THR A 43 9.53 8.33 6.10
N TYR A 44 8.55 8.77 6.87
CA TYR A 44 7.81 9.99 6.64
C TYR A 44 7.85 10.85 7.92
N GLN A 45 8.28 12.11 7.82
CA GLN A 45 8.46 13.02 8.95
C GLN A 45 9.23 12.37 10.14
N ASN A 46 10.35 11.72 9.84
CA ASN A 46 11.21 10.98 10.80
C ASN A 46 10.53 9.80 11.52
N THR A 47 9.37 9.36 11.06
CA THR A 47 8.66 8.19 11.59
C THR A 47 8.62 7.09 10.53
N GLN A 48 8.88 5.86 10.94
CA GLN A 48 8.71 4.71 10.07
C GLN A 48 7.21 4.39 9.93
N VAL A 49 6.70 4.53 8.71
CA VAL A 49 5.28 4.34 8.39
C VAL A 49 5.12 3.06 7.56
N PRO A 50 4.21 2.14 7.94
CA PRO A 50 3.88 0.99 7.13
C PRO A 50 3.12 1.41 5.86
N ALA A 51 3.32 0.68 4.78
CA ALA A 51 2.52 0.78 3.57
C ALA A 51 2.08 -0.63 3.16
N ASN A 52 0.78 -0.90 3.32
CA ASN A 52 0.16 -2.16 2.95
C ASN A 52 -0.29 -2.11 1.49
N GLY A 53 0.07 -3.14 0.76
CA GLY A 53 -0.53 -3.50 -0.51
C GLY A 53 -1.13 -4.89 -0.42
N MET A 54 -1.81 -5.32 -1.46
CA MET A 54 -2.42 -6.65 -1.53
C MET A 54 -2.01 -7.35 -2.83
N TYR A 55 -1.91 -8.67 -2.79
CA TYR A 55 -1.87 -9.46 -4.01
C TYR A 55 -2.79 -10.67 -3.94
N VAL A 56 -3.21 -11.11 -5.11
CA VAL A 56 -4.08 -12.29 -5.29
C VAL A 56 -3.39 -13.27 -6.23
N VAL A 57 -3.28 -14.52 -5.78
CA VAL A 57 -2.77 -15.64 -6.59
C VAL A 57 -3.93 -16.22 -7.38
N THR A 58 -3.85 -16.16 -8.71
CA THR A 58 -4.90 -16.66 -9.60
C THR A 58 -4.41 -17.84 -10.43
N LYS A 59 -5.27 -18.47 -11.21
CA LYS A 59 -4.87 -19.56 -12.14
C LYS A 59 -3.99 -19.06 -13.29
N GLU A 60 -4.00 -17.76 -13.60
CA GLU A 60 -3.25 -17.18 -14.72
C GLU A 60 -1.95 -16.49 -14.28
N GLY A 61 -1.75 -16.30 -12.98
CA GLY A 61 -0.63 -15.57 -12.39
C GLY A 61 -1.08 -14.69 -11.25
N VAL A 62 -0.20 -13.85 -10.73
CA VAL A 62 -0.46 -13.02 -9.56
C VAL A 62 -0.81 -11.59 -9.97
N VAL A 63 -1.83 -11.02 -9.31
CA VAL A 63 -2.26 -9.63 -9.48
C VAL A 63 -1.90 -8.85 -8.21
N ILE A 64 -1.19 -7.72 -8.36
CA ILE A 64 -0.80 -6.82 -7.26
C ILE A 64 -1.72 -5.59 -7.27
N PHE A 65 -2.14 -5.15 -6.09
CA PHE A 65 -2.85 -3.90 -5.82
C PHE A 65 -1.98 -2.99 -4.98
N ASP A 66 -1.67 -1.83 -5.54
CA ASP A 66 -0.65 -0.86 -5.20
C ASP A 66 0.78 -1.41 -5.33
N THR A 67 1.79 -0.56 -5.37
CA THR A 67 3.19 -0.99 -5.43
C THR A 67 3.89 -0.67 -4.11
N PRO A 68 4.97 -1.37 -3.71
CA PRO A 68 5.71 -1.02 -2.50
C PRO A 68 6.11 0.46 -2.48
N TRP A 69 5.99 1.10 -1.31
CA TRP A 69 6.49 2.46 -1.12
C TRP A 69 8.02 2.50 -1.02
N ASP A 70 8.61 1.50 -0.35
CA ASP A 70 10.06 1.31 -0.37
C ASP A 70 10.51 0.75 -1.72
N THR A 71 11.20 1.58 -2.51
CA THR A 71 11.65 1.23 -3.85
C THR A 71 12.65 0.06 -3.88
N THR A 72 13.31 -0.24 -2.76
CA THR A 72 14.21 -1.38 -2.63
C THR A 72 13.46 -2.72 -2.55
N GLN A 73 12.13 -2.68 -2.37
CA GLN A 73 11.29 -3.86 -2.20
C GLN A 73 10.53 -4.29 -3.47
N PHE A 74 10.72 -3.63 -4.60
CA PHE A 74 10.07 -4.03 -5.86
C PHE A 74 10.45 -5.44 -6.29
N GLN A 75 11.74 -5.74 -6.41
CA GLN A 75 12.20 -7.08 -6.78
C GLN A 75 12.01 -8.09 -5.65
N PRO A 76 12.35 -7.79 -4.37
CA PRO A 76 12.08 -8.71 -3.28
C PRO A 76 10.63 -9.18 -3.16
N LEU A 77 9.63 -8.33 -3.48
CA LEU A 77 8.24 -8.74 -3.52
C LEU A 77 7.99 -9.75 -4.64
N LEU A 78 8.49 -9.51 -5.85
CA LEU A 78 8.37 -10.44 -6.98
C LEU A 78 9.02 -11.80 -6.67
N ASP A 79 10.23 -11.77 -6.11
CA ASP A 79 10.98 -12.98 -5.74
C ASP A 79 10.25 -13.77 -4.65
N SER A 80 9.70 -13.09 -3.66
CA SER A 80 8.94 -13.72 -2.57
C SER A 80 7.65 -14.38 -3.08
N ILE A 81 6.96 -13.73 -4.02
CA ILE A 81 5.77 -14.27 -4.68
C ILE A 81 6.14 -15.52 -5.47
N GLN A 82 7.19 -15.44 -6.30
CA GLN A 82 7.66 -16.56 -7.10
C GLN A 82 8.10 -17.75 -6.24
N ALA A 83 8.86 -17.49 -5.18
CA ALA A 83 9.35 -18.53 -4.28
C ALA A 83 8.21 -19.22 -3.51
N ARG A 84 7.18 -18.47 -3.14
CA ARG A 84 6.06 -18.98 -2.33
C ARG A 84 5.01 -19.70 -3.16
N HIS A 85 4.72 -19.21 -4.36
CA HIS A 85 3.55 -19.66 -5.14
C HIS A 85 3.94 -20.32 -6.46
N HIS A 86 5.22 -20.30 -6.86
CA HIS A 86 5.71 -20.78 -8.14
C HIS A 86 4.99 -20.13 -9.34
N GLN A 87 4.56 -18.88 -9.15
CA GLN A 87 3.85 -18.07 -10.15
C GLN A 87 4.46 -16.67 -10.26
N THR A 88 4.34 -16.10 -11.46
CA THR A 88 4.81 -14.74 -11.75
C THR A 88 3.70 -13.71 -11.58
N VAL A 89 4.07 -12.48 -11.27
CA VAL A 89 3.15 -11.34 -11.31
C VAL A 89 2.86 -10.99 -12.77
N ILE A 90 1.58 -10.86 -13.12
CA ILE A 90 1.11 -10.55 -14.48
C ILE A 90 0.48 -9.16 -14.58
N MET A 91 -0.06 -8.64 -13.49
CA MET A 91 -0.72 -7.33 -13.42
C MET A 91 -0.41 -6.61 -12.12
N ALA A 92 -0.32 -5.27 -12.19
CA ALA A 92 -0.23 -4.39 -11.03
C ALA A 92 -1.14 -3.18 -11.23
N PHE A 93 -1.93 -2.84 -10.22
CA PHE A 93 -2.87 -1.72 -10.20
C PHE A 93 -2.40 -0.68 -9.19
N ALA A 94 -2.53 0.61 -9.50
CA ALA A 94 -2.35 1.68 -8.53
C ALA A 94 -3.67 2.41 -8.28
N THR A 95 -4.01 2.60 -7.00
CA THR A 95 -5.32 3.13 -6.57
C THR A 95 -5.41 4.64 -6.61
N HIS A 96 -4.30 5.35 -6.58
CA HIS A 96 -4.19 6.80 -6.80
C HIS A 96 -2.74 7.20 -7.13
N TRP A 97 -2.49 8.49 -7.40
CA TRP A 97 -1.24 8.97 -7.96
C TRP A 97 -0.04 9.06 -6.99
N HIS A 98 -0.21 8.97 -5.68
CA HIS A 98 0.89 9.08 -4.72
C HIS A 98 1.94 7.99 -4.89
N SER A 99 3.18 8.30 -4.47
CA SER A 99 4.33 7.41 -4.66
C SER A 99 4.21 6.08 -3.91
N ASP A 100 3.50 6.04 -2.80
CA ASP A 100 3.22 4.82 -2.04
C ASP A 100 2.28 3.84 -2.76
N LYS A 101 1.78 4.23 -3.97
CA LYS A 101 0.99 3.40 -4.87
C LYS A 101 1.64 3.22 -6.24
N THR A 102 2.27 4.29 -6.75
CA THR A 102 2.74 4.32 -8.13
C THR A 102 4.22 4.05 -8.31
N ALA A 103 5.06 4.14 -7.25
CA ALA A 103 6.52 4.14 -7.36
C ALA A 103 7.09 2.95 -8.16
N GLY A 104 6.48 1.76 -8.05
CA GLY A 104 6.93 0.55 -8.74
C GLY A 104 6.38 0.34 -10.15
N LEU A 105 5.43 1.17 -10.63
CA LEU A 105 4.76 0.93 -11.92
C LEU A 105 5.72 0.83 -13.09
N GLU A 106 6.69 1.76 -13.18
CA GLU A 106 7.69 1.74 -14.24
C GLU A 106 8.61 0.52 -14.15
N TYR A 107 9.06 0.18 -12.94
CA TYR A 107 9.88 -1.00 -12.70
C TYR A 107 9.16 -2.28 -13.13
N TYR A 108 7.89 -2.44 -12.74
CA TYR A 108 7.09 -3.61 -13.10
C TYR A 108 6.80 -3.68 -14.60
N ARG A 109 6.53 -2.55 -15.25
CA ARG A 109 6.42 -2.47 -16.70
C ARG A 109 7.68 -2.98 -17.41
N GLN A 110 8.88 -2.60 -16.95
CA GLN A 110 10.16 -3.06 -17.51
C GLN A 110 10.37 -4.58 -17.33
N LYS A 111 9.67 -5.20 -16.37
CA LYS A 111 9.63 -6.66 -16.18
C LYS A 111 8.55 -7.36 -17.00
N GLY A 112 7.83 -6.64 -17.87
CA GLY A 112 6.75 -7.20 -18.70
C GLY A 112 5.41 -7.34 -17.96
N ILE A 113 5.30 -6.82 -16.74
CA ILE A 113 4.05 -6.82 -15.95
C ILE A 113 3.13 -5.73 -16.49
N LYS A 114 1.86 -6.06 -16.76
CA LYS A 114 0.85 -5.08 -17.17
C LYS A 114 0.50 -4.17 -16.00
N THR A 115 0.71 -2.86 -16.13
CA THR A 115 0.42 -1.88 -15.08
C THR A 115 -0.80 -1.05 -15.44
N TYR A 116 -1.69 -0.83 -14.47
CA TYR A 116 -2.98 -0.18 -14.66
C TYR A 116 -3.19 0.98 -13.70
N THR A 117 -3.75 2.08 -14.20
CA THR A 117 -4.32 3.18 -13.41
C THR A 117 -5.57 3.72 -14.09
N THR A 118 -6.35 4.56 -13.39
CA THR A 118 -7.40 5.32 -14.04
C THR A 118 -6.84 6.45 -14.91
N HIS A 119 -7.62 6.95 -15.85
CA HIS A 119 -7.27 8.15 -16.63
C HIS A 119 -6.95 9.34 -15.71
N LYS A 120 -7.71 9.52 -14.61
CA LYS A 120 -7.47 10.61 -13.67
C LYS A 120 -6.18 10.43 -12.89
N THR A 121 -5.86 9.22 -12.47
CA THR A 121 -4.58 8.89 -11.82
C THR A 121 -3.40 9.16 -12.74
N ASP A 122 -3.50 8.81 -14.02
CA ASP A 122 -2.45 9.08 -15.02
C ASP A 122 -2.25 10.58 -15.23
N GLU A 123 -3.33 11.36 -15.33
CA GLU A 123 -3.29 12.83 -15.45
C GLU A 123 -2.55 13.46 -14.26
N LEU A 124 -2.92 13.07 -13.03
CA LEU A 124 -2.28 13.58 -11.80
C LEU A 124 -0.84 13.09 -11.65
N SER A 125 -0.55 11.84 -12.00
CA SER A 125 0.80 11.30 -12.03
C SER A 125 1.71 12.10 -12.99
N LYS A 126 1.22 12.39 -14.19
CA LYS A 126 1.94 13.22 -15.16
C LYS A 126 2.19 14.63 -14.63
N LYS A 127 1.17 15.26 -14.05
CA LYS A 127 1.26 16.62 -13.49
C LYS A 127 2.27 16.72 -12.35
N ASN A 128 2.35 15.69 -11.50
CA ASN A 128 3.15 15.71 -10.27
C ASN A 128 4.47 14.90 -10.38
N GLY A 129 4.83 14.43 -11.60
CA GLY A 129 6.07 13.67 -11.81
C GLY A 129 6.09 12.27 -11.18
N ALA A 130 4.93 11.70 -10.84
CA ALA A 130 4.81 10.35 -10.32
C ALA A 130 4.95 9.30 -11.45
N LYS A 131 5.18 8.04 -11.10
CA LYS A 131 5.31 6.96 -12.08
C LYS A 131 3.95 6.64 -12.70
N ARG A 132 3.95 6.28 -14.00
CA ARG A 132 2.76 6.10 -14.81
C ARG A 132 2.59 4.64 -15.21
N ALA A 133 1.34 4.19 -15.33
CA ALA A 133 0.99 2.87 -15.84
C ALA A 133 1.03 2.80 -17.37
N THR A 134 1.04 1.58 -17.92
CA THR A 134 0.95 1.35 -19.37
C THR A 134 -0.49 1.36 -19.85
N PHE A 135 -1.41 0.79 -19.05
CA PHE A 135 -2.81 0.67 -19.41
C PHE A 135 -3.65 1.61 -18.58
N LEU A 136 -4.54 2.33 -19.22
CA LEU A 136 -5.50 3.21 -18.57
C LEU A 136 -6.87 2.56 -18.58
N MET A 137 -7.58 2.71 -17.49
CA MET A 137 -8.94 2.16 -17.30
C MET A 137 -9.90 3.26 -16.88
N ASP A 138 -11.17 3.02 -17.11
CA ASP A 138 -12.22 3.83 -16.50
C ASP A 138 -12.26 3.59 -14.98
N LYS A 139 -12.80 4.56 -14.26
CA LYS A 139 -12.86 4.54 -12.79
C LYS A 139 -13.65 3.37 -12.20
N ASP A 140 -14.63 2.88 -12.95
CA ASP A 140 -15.53 1.79 -12.55
C ASP A 140 -15.42 0.67 -13.59
N THR A 141 -14.46 -0.21 -13.42
CA THR A 141 -14.15 -1.28 -14.38
C THR A 141 -14.18 -2.64 -13.66
N VAL A 142 -14.72 -3.66 -14.33
CA VAL A 142 -14.73 -5.04 -13.85
C VAL A 142 -13.64 -5.83 -14.58
N PHE A 143 -12.84 -6.54 -13.82
CA PHE A 143 -11.81 -7.45 -14.30
C PHE A 143 -12.13 -8.89 -13.93
N THR A 144 -11.81 -9.82 -14.82
CA THR A 144 -11.84 -11.26 -14.55
C THR A 144 -10.47 -11.82 -14.89
N VAL A 145 -9.79 -12.41 -13.90
CA VAL A 145 -8.42 -12.95 -14.05
C VAL A 145 -8.33 -14.26 -13.30
N GLY A 146 -8.03 -15.34 -14.01
CA GLY A 146 -7.72 -16.65 -13.45
C GLY A 146 -8.73 -17.19 -12.44
N GLY A 147 -10.03 -16.91 -12.66
CA GLY A 147 -11.15 -17.35 -11.83
C GLY A 147 -11.58 -16.37 -10.74
N TYR A 148 -10.92 -15.23 -10.60
CA TYR A 148 -11.34 -14.15 -9.72
C TYR A 148 -11.96 -13.02 -10.52
N GLN A 149 -13.05 -12.45 -10.00
CA GLN A 149 -13.65 -11.21 -10.47
C GLN A 149 -13.44 -10.12 -9.41
N PHE A 150 -12.99 -8.95 -9.85
CA PHE A 150 -12.92 -7.77 -9.01
C PHE A 150 -13.34 -6.53 -9.79
N GLU A 151 -13.82 -5.54 -9.08
CA GLU A 151 -14.18 -4.26 -9.64
C GLU A 151 -13.36 -3.13 -9.02
N THR A 152 -13.00 -2.15 -9.84
CA THR A 152 -12.53 -0.84 -9.39
C THR A 152 -13.74 0.05 -9.19
N TYR A 153 -13.69 0.93 -8.20
CA TYR A 153 -14.78 1.88 -7.94
C TYR A 153 -14.23 3.22 -7.47
N TYR A 154 -14.72 4.28 -8.11
CA TYR A 154 -14.47 5.66 -7.69
C TYR A 154 -15.63 6.20 -6.85
N PRO A 155 -15.55 6.21 -5.52
CA PRO A 155 -16.65 6.70 -4.67
C PRO A 155 -16.75 8.23 -4.65
N GLY A 156 -15.73 8.94 -5.14
CA GLY A 156 -15.58 10.39 -5.13
C GLY A 156 -14.20 10.82 -4.62
N PRO A 157 -13.93 12.12 -4.60
CA PRO A 157 -12.68 12.65 -4.04
C PRO A 157 -12.68 12.52 -2.50
N GLY A 158 -11.53 12.26 -1.91
CA GLY A 158 -11.36 12.10 -0.46
C GLY A 158 -9.92 12.31 -0.07
N HIS A 159 -9.14 11.22 0.09
CA HIS A 159 -7.70 11.29 0.32
C HIS A 159 -6.95 11.98 -0.84
N THR A 160 -7.39 11.73 -2.07
CA THR A 160 -6.98 12.43 -3.29
C THR A 160 -8.18 12.61 -4.20
N GLU A 161 -8.02 13.39 -5.29
CA GLU A 161 -9.07 13.59 -6.28
C GLU A 161 -9.34 12.36 -7.17
N ASP A 162 -8.44 11.38 -7.17
CA ASP A 162 -8.44 10.21 -8.08
C ASP A 162 -8.56 8.86 -7.36
N ASN A 163 -8.70 8.84 -6.05
CA ASN A 163 -8.66 7.61 -5.28
C ASN A 163 -9.78 6.63 -5.67
N ILE A 164 -9.40 5.42 -6.02
CA ILE A 164 -10.32 4.30 -6.23
C ILE A 164 -10.12 3.24 -5.14
N VAL A 165 -11.11 2.37 -5.01
CA VAL A 165 -11.05 1.16 -4.20
C VAL A 165 -11.19 -0.07 -5.09
N ILE A 166 -10.79 -1.24 -4.57
CA ILE A 166 -10.95 -2.53 -5.25
C ILE A 166 -11.89 -3.40 -4.42
N TRP A 167 -12.87 -3.99 -5.07
CA TRP A 167 -13.82 -4.89 -4.43
C TRP A 167 -13.84 -6.27 -5.08
N PHE A 168 -13.74 -7.30 -4.25
CA PHE A 168 -13.90 -8.70 -4.64
C PHE A 168 -15.25 -9.21 -4.12
N PRO A 169 -16.28 -9.30 -4.97
CA PRO A 169 -17.64 -9.59 -4.52
C PRO A 169 -17.81 -10.98 -3.91
N SER A 170 -17.17 -12.01 -4.48
CA SER A 170 -17.27 -13.39 -4.00
C SER A 170 -16.59 -13.58 -2.65
N GLU A 171 -15.45 -12.90 -2.42
CA GLU A 171 -14.64 -12.99 -1.22
C GLU A 171 -15.04 -11.95 -0.18
N LYS A 172 -15.83 -10.94 -0.56
CA LYS A 172 -16.19 -9.77 0.26
C LYS A 172 -14.97 -9.05 0.82
N VAL A 173 -13.91 -8.92 0.01
CA VAL A 173 -12.68 -8.19 0.34
C VAL A 173 -12.78 -6.80 -0.28
N LEU A 174 -12.68 -5.79 0.57
CA LEU A 174 -12.58 -4.37 0.18
C LEU A 174 -11.15 -3.88 0.41
N TYR A 175 -10.42 -3.61 -0.66
CA TYR A 175 -9.14 -2.92 -0.61
C TYR A 175 -9.41 -1.42 -0.71
N GLY A 176 -9.36 -0.73 0.43
CA GLY A 176 -9.66 0.70 0.57
C GLY A 176 -8.44 1.60 0.38
N GLY A 177 -7.23 1.04 0.43
CA GLY A 177 -5.99 1.81 0.29
C GLY A 177 -5.89 2.96 1.29
N CYS A 178 -5.45 4.14 0.84
CA CYS A 178 -5.32 5.33 1.67
C CYS A 178 -6.64 6.06 1.93
N LEU A 179 -7.70 5.74 1.17
CA LEU A 179 -9.01 6.36 1.37
C LEU A 179 -9.63 5.97 2.72
N ILE A 180 -9.43 4.73 3.16
CA ILE A 180 -9.89 4.24 4.46
C ILE A 180 -8.71 4.25 5.43
N LYS A 181 -8.92 4.74 6.66
CA LYS A 181 -7.96 4.76 7.76
C LYS A 181 -8.20 3.60 8.70
N GLY A 182 -7.15 3.20 9.45
CA GLY A 182 -7.29 2.17 10.46
C GLY A 182 -8.22 2.57 11.59
N ALA A 183 -8.85 1.60 12.23
CA ALA A 183 -9.80 1.85 13.33
C ALA A 183 -9.15 2.49 14.57
N SER A 184 -7.82 2.43 14.69
CA SER A 184 -7.04 3.06 15.76
C SER A 184 -6.40 4.40 15.36
N ASP A 185 -6.54 4.84 14.10
CA ASP A 185 -5.97 6.09 13.65
C ASP A 185 -6.69 7.28 14.30
N THR A 186 -5.94 8.32 14.64
CA THR A 186 -6.47 9.52 15.31
C THR A 186 -6.74 10.69 14.36
N ASN A 187 -6.39 10.53 13.08
CA ASN A 187 -6.59 11.54 12.04
C ASN A 187 -6.61 10.90 10.64
N LEU A 188 -6.99 11.69 9.63
CA LEU A 188 -7.07 11.23 8.25
C LEU A 188 -5.72 11.25 7.50
N GLY A 189 -4.60 11.49 8.20
CA GLY A 189 -3.25 11.53 7.63
C GLY A 189 -3.02 12.73 6.73
N PHE A 190 -2.22 12.54 5.67
CA PHE A 190 -1.93 13.62 4.72
C PHE A 190 -3.18 14.01 3.91
N LEU A 191 -3.54 15.28 3.97
CA LEU A 191 -4.70 15.88 3.32
C LEU A 191 -4.35 17.00 2.32
N GLY A 192 -3.06 17.22 2.04
CA GLY A 192 -2.59 18.29 1.13
C GLY A 192 -3.16 18.18 -0.29
N ASP A 193 -3.47 16.96 -0.75
CA ASP A 193 -4.06 16.67 -2.06
C ASP A 193 -5.51 16.15 -1.93
N GLY A 194 -6.07 16.23 -0.71
CA GLY A 194 -7.37 15.69 -0.36
C GLY A 194 -8.51 16.67 -0.59
N ASN A 195 -9.72 16.12 -0.60
CA ASN A 195 -10.94 16.92 -0.61
C ASN A 195 -11.69 16.73 0.71
N VAL A 196 -11.34 17.55 1.70
CA VAL A 196 -11.89 17.46 3.06
C VAL A 196 -13.42 17.60 3.07
N LYS A 197 -13.99 18.48 2.23
CA LYS A 197 -15.43 18.73 2.17
C LYS A 197 -16.23 17.51 1.68
N GLU A 198 -15.67 16.76 0.75
CA GLU A 198 -16.31 15.59 0.16
C GLU A 198 -15.94 14.27 0.83
N TYR A 199 -14.91 14.25 1.67
CA TYR A 199 -14.34 13.00 2.21
C TYR A 199 -15.41 12.14 2.90
N ALA A 200 -16.16 12.71 3.83
CA ALA A 200 -17.22 11.99 4.54
C ALA A 200 -18.30 11.45 3.56
N ASN A 201 -18.73 12.26 2.59
CA ASN A 201 -19.71 11.85 1.58
C ASN A 201 -19.16 10.71 0.69
N THR A 202 -17.89 10.79 0.32
CA THR A 202 -17.19 9.75 -0.44
C THR A 202 -17.19 8.42 0.30
N LEU A 203 -16.82 8.41 1.58
CA LEU A 203 -16.83 7.21 2.41
C LEU A 203 -18.24 6.65 2.63
N LYS A 204 -19.25 7.50 2.79
CA LYS A 204 -20.66 7.07 2.89
C LYS A 204 -21.15 6.41 1.61
N ARG A 205 -20.82 6.95 0.42
CA ARG A 205 -21.11 6.31 -0.87
C ARG A 205 -20.48 4.92 -0.97
N LEU A 206 -19.22 4.79 -0.52
CA LEU A 206 -18.53 3.52 -0.45
C LEU A 206 -19.24 2.52 0.47
N GLN A 207 -19.63 2.95 1.68
CA GLN A 207 -20.36 2.13 2.65
C GLN A 207 -21.75 1.68 2.12
N GLN A 208 -22.43 2.55 1.40
CA GLN A 208 -23.73 2.22 0.79
C GLN A 208 -23.60 1.20 -0.33
N LYS A 209 -22.54 1.28 -1.14
CA LYS A 209 -22.29 0.36 -2.25
C LYS A 209 -21.85 -1.02 -1.75
N TYR A 210 -20.93 -1.09 -0.77
CA TYR A 210 -20.37 -2.35 -0.26
C TYR A 210 -20.75 -2.54 1.21
N ARG A 211 -21.98 -3.08 1.43
CA ARG A 211 -22.59 -3.09 2.77
C ARG A 211 -22.01 -4.07 3.77
N ASN A 212 -21.45 -5.18 3.32
CA ASN A 212 -21.02 -6.27 4.20
C ASN A 212 -19.63 -6.80 3.81
N PRO A 213 -18.56 -5.99 3.81
CA PRO A 213 -17.22 -6.50 3.64
C PRO A 213 -16.88 -7.44 4.81
N GLN A 214 -16.19 -8.53 4.52
CA GLN A 214 -15.62 -9.42 5.52
C GLN A 214 -14.16 -9.08 5.84
N HIS A 215 -13.52 -8.33 4.94
CA HIS A 215 -12.18 -7.78 5.12
C HIS A 215 -12.13 -6.37 4.54
N ILE A 216 -11.53 -5.44 5.28
CA ILE A 216 -11.24 -4.08 4.82
C ILE A 216 -9.73 -3.89 4.96
N ILE A 217 -9.06 -3.62 3.82
CA ILE A 217 -7.60 -3.46 3.78
C ILE A 217 -7.28 -1.98 3.64
N VAL A 218 -6.55 -1.45 4.61
CA VAL A 218 -6.09 -0.06 4.65
C VAL A 218 -4.58 0.04 4.45
N ALA A 219 -4.11 1.19 3.95
CA ALA A 219 -2.71 1.31 3.54
C ALA A 219 -1.71 1.51 4.68
N HIS A 220 -2.02 2.30 5.71
CA HIS A 220 -1.02 2.80 6.63
C HIS A 220 -1.24 2.44 8.10
N SER A 221 -2.03 1.43 8.39
CA SER A 221 -2.34 1.02 9.76
C SER A 221 -2.56 -0.48 9.84
N ASP A 222 -3.00 -0.95 10.99
CA ASP A 222 -3.52 -2.29 11.10
C ASP A 222 -4.78 -2.43 10.23
N TRP A 223 -4.71 -3.36 9.29
CA TRP A 223 -5.76 -3.62 8.29
C TRP A 223 -6.77 -4.68 8.75
N ASN A 224 -6.66 -5.20 9.97
CA ASN A 224 -7.47 -6.33 10.44
C ASN A 224 -8.72 -5.90 11.23
N ASP A 225 -9.25 -4.70 11.00
CA ASP A 225 -10.42 -4.19 11.71
C ASP A 225 -11.53 -3.73 10.74
N LEU A 226 -12.71 -4.35 10.87
CA LEU A 226 -13.89 -4.03 10.06
C LEU A 226 -14.50 -2.66 10.41
N ASN A 227 -14.16 -2.08 11.57
CA ASN A 227 -14.60 -0.75 11.96
C ASN A 227 -13.88 0.37 11.21
N SER A 228 -12.81 0.07 10.48
CA SER A 228 -11.98 1.06 9.77
C SER A 228 -12.79 2.02 8.91
N LEU A 229 -13.76 1.52 8.14
CA LEU A 229 -14.59 2.39 7.30
C LEU A 229 -15.51 3.30 8.12
N LYS A 230 -16.17 2.75 9.16
CA LYS A 230 -17.05 3.54 10.05
C LYS A 230 -16.24 4.61 10.77
N HIS A 231 -15.09 4.25 11.33
CA HIS A 231 -14.18 5.17 12.03
C HIS A 231 -13.67 6.28 11.10
N SER A 232 -13.33 5.94 9.85
CA SER A 232 -12.93 6.95 8.85
C SER A 232 -14.04 7.94 8.53
N ILE A 233 -15.31 7.49 8.46
CA ILE A 233 -16.46 8.37 8.27
C ILE A 233 -16.60 9.33 9.45
N GLU A 234 -16.53 8.83 10.68
CA GLU A 234 -16.63 9.64 11.90
C GLU A 234 -15.54 10.72 11.95
N MET A 235 -14.28 10.37 11.65
CA MET A 235 -13.18 11.34 11.57
C MET A 235 -13.42 12.40 10.47
N ALA A 236 -13.88 11.97 9.29
CA ALA A 236 -14.13 12.88 8.18
C ALA A 236 -15.30 13.84 8.45
N GLU A 237 -16.34 13.41 9.17
CA GLU A 237 -17.45 14.24 9.60
C GLU A 237 -17.04 15.30 10.64
N LEU A 238 -16.11 14.95 11.54
CA LEU A 238 -15.58 15.91 12.51
C LEU A 238 -14.76 16.98 11.82
N LEU A 239 -13.89 16.60 10.90
CA LEU A 239 -13.04 17.52 10.16
C LEU A 239 -13.84 18.47 9.24
N GLY A 240 -14.95 18.01 8.68
CA GLY A 240 -15.83 18.83 7.83
C GLY A 240 -16.65 19.89 8.59
N LYS A 241 -16.59 19.92 9.92
CA LYS A 241 -17.27 20.90 10.78
C LYS A 241 -16.36 22.05 11.22
N GLU A 242 -15.06 21.92 11.05
CA GLU A 242 -14.06 22.96 11.28
C GLU A 242 -13.90 23.86 10.05
#